data_3782ceb9d96a80e6ddb2af5302b67b8d
#
_entry.id   3782ceb9d96a80e6ddb2af5302b67b8d
#
_cell.length_a   1.000
_cell.length_b   1.000
_cell.length_c   1.000
_cell.angle_alpha   90.00
_cell.angle_beta   90.00
_cell.angle_gamma   90.00
#
_symmetry.space_group_name_H-M   'P 1'
#
loop_
_entity.id
_entity.type
_entity.pdbx_description
1 polymer ?
#
loop_
_entity_poly.entity_id
_entity_poly.type
_entity_poly.pdbx_seq_one_letter_code
_entity_poly.pdbx_strand_id
1 'polypeptide(L)'
;MSFGLHLRALREGAGLSRAELARRAGVPASTLRDWEADRGFPGVQAGVRLAEALGVTLERLAEGVEDPADEDEALAAEEEARRRHPASARRGRRPQH
;
A
#
# COMPACT_ATOMS: atom_id res chain seq x y z
N MET A 1 -8.73 -8.43 8.42
CA MET A 1 -7.64 -7.72 9.09
C MET A 1 -7.31 -6.46 8.29
N SER A 2 -7.14 -5.35 8.96
CA SER A 2 -6.82 -4.11 8.27
C SER A 2 -5.37 -4.08 7.83
N PHE A 3 -5.05 -3.22 6.88
CA PHE A 3 -3.68 -3.03 6.45
C PHE A 3 -2.78 -2.61 7.62
N GLY A 4 -3.29 -1.71 8.46
CA GLY A 4 -2.50 -1.24 9.59
C GLY A 4 -2.13 -2.34 10.55
N LEU A 5 -3.08 -3.21 10.85
CA LEU A 5 -2.81 -4.35 11.71
C LEU A 5 -1.85 -5.33 11.06
N HIS A 6 -2.01 -5.53 9.76
CA HIS A 6 -1.12 -6.42 9.01
C HIS A 6 0.31 -5.87 9.02
N LEU A 7 0.45 -4.58 8.76
CA LEU A 7 1.76 -3.92 8.77
C LEU A 7 2.40 -4.04 10.14
N ARG A 8 1.62 -3.79 11.19
CA ARG A 8 2.13 -3.90 12.54
C ARG A 8 2.58 -5.32 12.85
N ALA A 9 1.79 -6.31 12.42
CA ALA A 9 2.14 -7.70 12.66
C ALA A 9 3.46 -8.08 11.97
N LEU A 10 3.63 -7.61 10.73
CA LEU A 10 4.88 -7.85 10.02
C LEU A 10 6.05 -7.19 10.71
N ARG A 11 5.85 -5.97 11.20
CA ARG A 11 6.89 -5.25 11.90
C ARG A 11 7.30 -5.98 13.18
N GLU A 12 6.31 -6.37 13.96
CA GLU A 12 6.58 -7.07 15.22
C GLU A 12 7.21 -8.44 14.97
N GLY A 13 6.76 -9.11 13.92
CA GLY A 13 7.35 -10.39 13.54
C GLY A 13 8.79 -10.26 13.11
N ALA A 14 9.18 -9.11 12.58
CA ALA A 14 10.56 -8.85 12.20
C ALA A 14 11.40 -8.35 13.37
N GLY A 15 10.80 -8.15 14.53
CA GLY A 15 11.52 -7.69 15.71
C GLY A 15 11.90 -6.24 15.67
N LEU A 16 11.16 -5.42 14.93
CA LEU A 16 11.51 -4.02 14.76
C LEU A 16 10.56 -3.12 15.54
N SER A 17 11.12 -2.08 16.13
CA SER A 17 10.30 -1.02 16.69
C SER A 17 9.76 -0.17 15.55
N ARG A 18 8.74 0.65 15.85
CA ARG A 18 8.20 1.55 14.84
C ARG A 18 9.27 2.52 14.34
N ALA A 19 10.07 3.04 15.27
CA ALA A 19 11.14 3.96 14.91
C ALA A 19 12.18 3.29 13.99
N GLU A 20 12.51 2.04 14.29
CA GLU A 20 13.47 1.31 13.48
C GLU A 20 12.97 1.07 12.08
N LEU A 21 11.73 0.63 11.95
CA LEU A 21 11.16 0.39 10.64
C LEU A 21 11.06 1.69 9.85
N ALA A 22 10.63 2.77 10.50
CA ALA A 22 10.52 4.06 9.84
C ALA A 22 11.88 4.51 9.30
N ARG A 23 12.92 4.33 10.10
CA ARG A 23 14.25 4.72 9.69
C ARG A 23 14.72 3.90 8.51
N ARG A 24 14.50 2.59 8.55
CA ARG A 24 14.93 1.71 7.47
C ARG A 24 14.17 1.95 6.18
N ALA A 25 12.90 2.28 6.30
CA ALA A 25 12.07 2.55 5.13
C ALA A 25 12.18 3.99 4.64
N GLY A 26 12.86 4.85 5.40
CA GLY A 26 13.06 6.22 4.99
C GLY A 26 11.79 7.06 5.08
N VAL A 27 10.94 6.78 6.06
CA VAL A 27 9.71 7.56 6.27
C VAL A 27 9.68 8.08 7.70
N PRO A 28 8.95 9.15 7.96
CA PRO A 28 8.80 9.64 9.33
C PRO A 28 8.07 8.61 10.20
N ALA A 29 8.45 8.51 11.46
CA ALA A 29 7.79 7.58 12.36
C ALA A 29 6.31 7.92 12.53
N SER A 30 5.96 9.21 12.48
CA SER A 30 4.56 9.60 12.58
C SER A 30 3.75 9.09 11.40
N THR A 31 4.35 9.08 10.21
CA THR A 31 3.68 8.55 9.03
C THR A 31 3.44 7.05 9.19
N LEU A 32 4.44 6.33 9.67
CA LEU A 32 4.30 4.90 9.90
C LEU A 32 3.21 4.62 10.92
N ARG A 33 3.18 5.43 11.98
CA ARG A 33 2.14 5.28 13.00
C ARG A 33 0.75 5.47 12.39
N ASP A 34 0.61 6.43 11.48
CA ASP A 34 -0.67 6.66 10.83
C ASP A 34 -1.08 5.46 9.98
N TRP A 35 -0.13 4.89 9.25
CA TRP A 35 -0.43 3.71 8.44
C TRP A 35 -0.85 2.53 9.31
N GLU A 36 -0.19 2.34 10.46
CA GLU A 36 -0.57 1.26 11.37
C GLU A 36 -1.92 1.49 12.02
N ALA A 37 -2.36 2.75 12.05
CA ALA A 37 -3.67 3.11 12.58
C ALA A 37 -4.73 3.23 11.48
N ASP A 38 -4.40 2.81 10.27
CA ASP A 38 -5.30 2.87 9.11
C ASP A 38 -5.73 4.29 8.75
N ARG A 39 -4.83 5.24 8.93
CA ARG A 39 -5.10 6.64 8.56
C ARG A 39 -4.50 7.00 7.22
N GLY A 40 -4.08 6.01 6.45
CA GLY A 40 -3.54 6.23 5.14
C GLY A 40 -2.82 4.99 4.68
N PHE A 41 -2.32 5.02 3.47
CA PHE A 41 -1.60 3.92 2.87
C PHE A 41 -0.32 4.43 2.23
N PRO A 42 0.75 3.62 2.25
CA PRO A 42 1.97 4.00 1.55
C PRO A 42 1.75 3.99 0.05
N GLY A 43 2.37 4.93 -0.64
CA GLY A 43 2.42 4.86 -2.09
C GLY A 43 3.33 3.72 -2.52
N VAL A 44 3.47 3.53 -3.83
CA VAL A 44 4.22 2.40 -4.36
C VAL A 44 5.66 2.41 -3.88
N GLN A 45 6.32 3.55 -3.97
CA GLN A 45 7.72 3.65 -3.54
C GLN A 45 7.89 3.33 -2.07
N ALA A 46 7.04 3.92 -1.24
CA ALA A 46 7.13 3.68 0.20
C ALA A 46 6.81 2.22 0.51
N GLY A 47 5.85 1.64 -0.23
CA GLY A 47 5.51 0.24 -0.05
C GLY A 47 6.69 -0.67 -0.35
N VAL A 48 7.43 -0.39 -1.42
CA VAL A 48 8.61 -1.18 -1.76
C VAL A 48 9.66 -1.07 -0.65
N ARG A 49 9.89 0.14 -0.14
CA ARG A 49 10.86 0.34 0.93
C ARG A 49 10.45 -0.37 2.20
N LEU A 50 9.15 -0.35 2.52
CA LEU A 50 8.66 -1.07 3.68
C LEU A 50 8.87 -2.57 3.53
N ALA A 51 8.54 -3.10 2.36
CA ALA A 51 8.70 -4.53 2.12
C ALA A 51 10.17 -4.94 2.27
N GLU A 52 11.07 -4.13 1.70
CA GLU A 52 12.50 -4.39 1.82
C GLU A 52 12.96 -4.34 3.27
N ALA A 53 12.51 -3.32 4.00
CA ALA A 53 12.91 -3.16 5.38
C ALA A 53 12.40 -4.31 6.26
N LEU A 54 11.25 -4.84 5.91
CA LEU A 54 10.65 -5.95 6.64
C LEU A 54 11.16 -7.31 6.18
N GLY A 55 11.86 -7.35 5.05
CA GLY A 55 12.35 -8.60 4.49
C GLY A 55 11.25 -9.46 3.89
N VAL A 56 10.21 -8.82 3.37
CA VAL A 56 9.10 -9.53 2.73
C VAL A 56 8.90 -9.00 1.33
N THR A 57 8.10 -9.70 0.54
CA THR A 57 7.77 -9.23 -0.80
C THR A 57 6.71 -8.13 -0.72
N LEU A 58 6.61 -7.35 -1.79
CA LEU A 58 5.57 -6.34 -1.87
C LEU A 58 4.18 -7.00 -1.83
N GLU A 59 4.06 -8.15 -2.45
CA GLU A 59 2.81 -8.90 -2.42
C GLU A 59 2.41 -9.29 -1.00
N ARG A 60 3.39 -9.71 -0.23
CA ARG A 60 3.13 -10.08 1.16
C ARG A 60 2.65 -8.87 1.95
N LEU A 61 3.27 -7.74 1.74
CA LEU A 61 2.86 -6.51 2.40
C LEU A 61 1.45 -6.13 1.99
N ALA A 62 1.12 -6.30 0.72
CA ALA A 62 -0.17 -5.91 0.18
C ALA A 62 -1.31 -6.83 0.61
N GLU A 63 -0.99 -8.01 1.17
CA GLU A 63 -2.03 -8.95 1.59
C GLU A 63 -2.99 -8.33 2.60
N GLY A 64 -2.52 -7.39 3.39
CA GLY A 64 -3.37 -6.74 4.38
C GLY A 64 -4.41 -5.82 3.77
N VAL A 65 -4.23 -5.43 2.52
CA VAL A 65 -5.16 -4.54 1.83
C VAL A 65 -6.28 -5.32 1.18
N GLU A 66 -6.02 -6.56 0.83
CA GLU A 66 -6.93 -7.35 0.04
C GLU A 66 -7.81 -8.25 0.87
N ASP A 67 -9.10 -8.18 0.57
CA ASP A 67 -10.12 -9.01 1.16
C ASP A 67 -10.89 -9.57 -0.02
N PRO A 68 -11.19 -10.87 -0.06
CA PRO A 68 -11.88 -11.44 -1.23
C PRO A 68 -13.16 -10.72 -1.62
N ALA A 69 -13.92 -10.24 -0.67
CA ALA A 69 -15.14 -9.51 -0.99
C ALA A 69 -14.81 -8.13 -1.56
N ASP A 70 -13.80 -7.47 -1.01
CA ASP A 70 -13.39 -6.16 -1.49
C ASP A 70 -12.71 -6.27 -2.84
N GLU A 71 -12.03 -7.37 -3.08
CA GLU A 71 -11.38 -7.62 -4.34
C GLU A 71 -12.37 -7.58 -5.51
N ASP A 72 -13.48 -8.25 -5.35
CA ASP A 72 -14.51 -8.27 -6.38
C ASP A 72 -15.06 -6.88 -6.63
N GLU A 73 -15.27 -6.13 -5.59
CA GLU A 73 -15.76 -4.76 -5.71
C GLU A 73 -14.74 -3.87 -6.41
N ALA A 74 -13.48 -4.03 -6.06
CA ALA A 74 -12.42 -3.23 -6.65
C ALA A 74 -12.29 -3.50 -8.13
N LEU A 75 -12.39 -4.77 -8.53
CA LEU A 75 -12.32 -5.13 -9.93
C LEU A 75 -13.50 -4.56 -10.71
N ALA A 76 -14.69 -4.63 -10.13
CA ALA A 76 -15.86 -4.08 -10.78
C ALA A 76 -15.74 -2.56 -10.94
N ALA A 77 -15.23 -1.90 -9.93
CA ALA A 77 -15.04 -0.46 -9.98
C ALA A 77 -14.01 -0.07 -11.03
N GLU A 78 -12.95 -0.84 -11.14
CA GLU A 78 -11.93 -0.59 -12.14
C GLU A 78 -12.46 -0.74 -13.55
N GLU A 79 -13.25 -1.77 -13.77
CA GLU A 79 -13.85 -1.99 -15.06
C GLU A 79 -14.78 -0.86 -15.44
N GLU A 80 -15.56 -0.41 -14.50
CA GLU A 80 -16.49 0.67 -14.74
C GLU A 80 -15.75 1.96 -15.04
N ALA A 81 -14.69 2.24 -14.30
CA ALA A 81 -13.89 3.44 -14.53
C ALA A 81 -13.26 3.43 -15.91
N ARG A 82 -12.79 2.27 -16.35
CA ARG A 82 -12.21 2.15 -17.68
C ARG A 82 -13.22 2.41 -18.77
N ARG A 83 -14.43 1.92 -18.59
CA ARG A 83 -15.50 2.15 -19.56
C ARG A 83 -15.89 3.62 -19.61
N ARG A 84 -15.86 4.26 -18.45
CA ARG A 84 -16.28 5.64 -18.36
C ARG A 84 -15.27 6.59 -18.94
N HIS A 85 -13.99 6.28 -18.81
CA HIS A 85 -12.92 7.17 -19.23
C HIS A 85 -11.88 6.45 -20.06
N PRO A 86 -12.26 5.92 -21.21
CA PRO A 86 -11.29 5.17 -22.00
C PRO A 86 -10.14 6.03 -22.49
N ALA A 87 -10.41 7.30 -22.80
CA ALA A 87 -9.37 8.18 -23.25
C ALA A 87 -8.42 8.53 -22.13
N SER A 88 -8.96 8.68 -20.92
CA SER A 88 -8.14 8.99 -19.77
C SER A 88 -7.14 7.88 -19.48
N ALA A 89 -7.55 6.68 -19.75
CA ALA A 89 -6.69 5.56 -19.44
C ALA A 89 -5.41 5.62 -20.22
N ARG A 90 -5.41 6.33 -21.35
CA ARG A 90 -4.22 6.39 -22.12
C ARG A 90 -3.47 7.63 -21.97
N ARG A 91 -4.05 8.60 -21.43
CA ARG A 91 -3.49 9.83 -21.46
C ARG A 91 -2.37 10.01 -20.61
N GLY A 92 -2.19 9.34 -20.31
CA GLY A 92 -1.18 9.77 -19.70
C GLY A 92 -0.46 10.78 -20.44
N ARG A 93 -0.76 10.99 -21.09
CA ARG A 93 -0.46 11.60 -21.56
C ARG A 93 -0.50 12.58 -22.00
N ARG A 94 -0.51 12.93 -22.03
CA ARG A 94 -0.85 13.71 -22.43
C ARG A 94 -0.60 14.18 -23.13
N PRO A 95 -0.56 14.24 -23.53
CA PRO A 95 -0.62 14.82 -24.16
C PRO A 95 -0.28 15.30 -24.64
N GLN A 96 -0.14 15.28 -24.65
CA GLN A 96 -0.21 15.48 -25.02
C GLN A 96 -0.15 15.74 -25.69
N HIS A 97 -0.03 15.77 -25.79
CA HIS A 97 -0.36 15.88 -26.19
C HIS A 97 -0.42 16.02 -26.35
#